data_91a82da85079e4668e5b8e8a58cfc8b9
#
_entry.id   91a82da85079e4668e5b8e8a58cfc8b9
#
_cell.length_a   1.000
_cell.length_b   1.000
_cell.length_c   1.000
_cell.angle_alpha   90.00
_cell.angle_beta   90.00
_cell.angle_gamma   90.00
#
_symmetry.space_group_name_H-M   'P 1'
#
loop_
_entity.id
_entity.type
_entity.pdbx_description
1 polymer ?
#
loop_
_entity_poly.entity_id
_entity_poly.type
_entity_poly.pdbx_seq_one_letter_code
_entity_poly.pdbx_strand_id
1 'polypeptide(L)'
;MKKQSKLMTFLMSLLLAFMLAVPGNAVSTQAAGQGDMAVHFIDVGQGLAILVQSGGENLLYDGGNRAHADEVVQYLKNQQVETINYMISSHYDEDHLGGLVKCLDTFEVE
;
A
#
# COMPACT_ATOMS: atom_id res chain seq x y z
N MET A 1 39.50 -31.98 21.14
CA MET A 1 38.62 -31.74 19.93
C MET A 1 37.12 -31.81 20.24
N LYS A 2 36.62 -32.75 21.04
CA LYS A 2 35.18 -32.85 21.37
C LYS A 2 34.59 -31.68 22.18
N LYS A 3 35.40 -30.93 22.94
CA LYS A 3 34.95 -29.82 23.78
C LYS A 3 34.74 -28.53 22.97
N GLN A 4 35.50 -28.32 21.92
CA GLN A 4 35.36 -27.15 21.03
C GLN A 4 34.16 -27.24 20.12
N SER A 5 33.79 -28.44 19.63
CA SER A 5 32.62 -28.62 18.78
C SER A 5 31.30 -28.36 19.53
N LYS A 6 31.21 -28.76 20.81
CA LYS A 6 30.01 -28.49 21.63
C LYS A 6 29.84 -27.00 21.93
N LEU A 7 30.94 -26.28 22.19
CA LEU A 7 30.87 -24.83 22.39
C LEU A 7 30.44 -24.09 21.13
N MET A 8 30.93 -24.52 19.96
CA MET A 8 30.58 -23.92 18.67
C MET A 8 29.11 -24.18 18.31
N THR A 9 28.63 -25.38 18.59
CA THR A 9 27.19 -25.71 18.38
C THR A 9 26.29 -24.89 19.31
N PHE A 10 26.72 -24.72 20.58
CA PHE A 10 25.97 -23.90 21.53
C PHE A 10 25.95 -22.42 21.15
N LEU A 11 27.04 -21.86 20.69
CA LEU A 11 27.14 -20.48 20.21
C LEU A 11 26.31 -20.26 18.94
N MET A 12 26.30 -21.21 18.00
CA MET A 12 25.45 -21.15 16.80
C MET A 12 23.97 -21.24 17.14
N SER A 13 23.57 -22.08 18.09
CA SER A 13 22.16 -22.18 18.53
C SER A 13 21.71 -20.90 19.26
N LEU A 14 22.58 -20.26 20.01
CA LEU A 14 22.31 -19.00 20.71
C LEU A 14 22.16 -17.84 19.71
N LEU A 15 23.00 -17.83 18.66
CA LEU A 15 22.93 -16.83 17.59
C LEU A 15 21.64 -16.97 16.78
N LEU A 16 21.21 -18.21 16.48
CA LEU A 16 19.97 -18.49 15.78
C LEU A 16 18.74 -18.10 16.61
N ALA A 17 18.77 -18.37 17.92
CA ALA A 17 17.70 -17.96 18.84
C ALA A 17 17.60 -16.43 18.97
N PHE A 18 18.73 -15.72 18.91
CA PHE A 18 18.75 -14.26 18.96
C PHE A 18 18.19 -13.64 17.68
N MET A 19 18.41 -14.25 16.50
CA MET A 19 17.85 -13.80 15.22
C MET A 19 16.31 -13.97 15.16
N LEU A 20 15.75 -14.96 15.88
CA LEU A 20 14.30 -15.18 15.96
C LEU A 20 13.61 -14.27 16.99
N ALA A 21 14.38 -13.62 17.87
CA ALA A 21 13.86 -12.75 18.93
C ALA A 21 13.86 -11.26 18.56
N VAL A 22 14.28 -10.88 17.34
CA VAL A 22 14.12 -9.50 16.87
C VAL A 22 12.62 -9.30 16.61
N PRO A 23 11.93 -8.47 17.41
CA PRO A 23 10.56 -8.13 17.06
C PRO A 23 10.63 -7.38 15.73
N GLY A 24 10.26 -8.05 14.63
CA GLY A 24 9.97 -7.37 13.40
C GLY A 24 8.91 -6.34 13.74
N ASN A 25 9.19 -5.05 13.52
CA ASN A 25 8.15 -4.05 13.48
C ASN A 25 7.23 -4.46 12.33
N ALA A 26 6.25 -5.30 12.64
CA ALA A 26 5.12 -5.48 11.78
C ALA A 26 4.45 -4.10 11.73
N VAL A 27 4.67 -3.39 10.65
CA VAL A 27 3.79 -2.30 10.28
C VAL A 27 2.44 -2.97 10.06
N SER A 28 1.61 -2.98 11.10
CA SER A 28 0.22 -3.38 10.92
C SER A 28 -0.43 -2.28 10.09
N THR A 29 -0.50 -2.48 8.78
CA THR A 29 -1.52 -1.81 7.99
C THR A 29 -2.84 -2.36 8.51
N GLN A 30 -3.46 -1.67 9.46
CA GLN A 30 -4.85 -1.94 9.79
C GLN A 30 -5.65 -1.62 8.54
N ALA A 31 -6.12 -2.67 7.86
CA ALA A 31 -7.26 -2.50 6.97
C ALA A 31 -8.37 -1.87 7.81
N ALA A 32 -8.97 -0.78 7.31
CA ALA A 32 -10.09 -0.14 7.99
C ALA A 32 -11.12 -1.21 8.37
N GLY A 33 -11.41 -1.34 9.66
CA GLY A 33 -12.40 -2.29 10.14
C GLY A 33 -13.80 -1.95 9.59
N GLN A 34 -14.72 -2.91 9.60
CA GLN A 34 -16.12 -2.62 9.23
C GLN A 34 -16.65 -1.49 10.12
N GLY A 35 -16.84 -0.31 9.52
CA GLY A 35 -17.31 0.90 10.20
C GLY A 35 -16.31 2.06 10.22
N ASP A 36 -15.04 1.81 9.96
CA ASP A 36 -14.04 2.87 9.85
C ASP A 36 -13.93 3.38 8.41
N MET A 37 -13.73 4.68 8.25
CA MET A 37 -13.46 5.32 6.98
C MET A 37 -12.04 5.87 6.98
N ALA A 38 -11.25 5.52 5.98
CA ALA A 38 -9.94 6.08 5.74
C ALA A 38 -9.96 6.97 4.50
N VAL A 39 -9.41 8.17 4.60
CA VAL A 39 -9.26 9.10 3.49
C VAL A 39 -7.77 9.36 3.29
N HIS A 40 -7.27 9.04 2.10
CA HIS A 40 -5.87 9.14 1.73
C HIS A 40 -5.69 10.25 0.70
N PHE A 41 -4.91 11.25 1.04
CA PHE A 41 -4.46 12.27 0.09
C PHE A 41 -3.13 11.81 -0.49
N ILE A 42 -3.14 11.42 -1.76
CA ILE A 42 -1.95 10.89 -2.44
C ILE A 42 -1.15 12.07 -2.99
N ASP A 43 0.14 12.11 -2.64
CA ASP A 43 1.03 13.13 -3.19
C ASP A 43 1.31 12.85 -4.67
N VAL A 44 0.78 13.70 -5.52
CA VAL A 44 0.94 13.66 -6.98
C VAL A 44 1.59 14.95 -7.51
N GLY A 45 2.21 15.73 -6.61
CA GLY A 45 2.72 17.04 -6.93
C GLY A 45 1.60 18.00 -7.31
N GLN A 46 1.60 18.54 -8.52
CA GLN A 46 0.49 19.35 -9.02
C GLN A 46 -0.67 18.44 -9.42
N GLY A 47 -1.85 18.70 -8.89
CA GLY A 47 -3.06 17.95 -9.17
C GLY A 47 -3.74 17.41 -7.90
N LEU A 48 -4.62 16.44 -8.07
CA LEU A 48 -5.35 15.82 -6.97
C LEU A 48 -5.49 14.31 -7.19
N ALA A 49 -5.32 13.54 -6.13
CA ALA A 49 -5.71 12.15 -6.07
C ALA A 49 -6.09 11.78 -4.64
N ILE A 50 -7.30 11.30 -4.44
CA ILE A 50 -7.83 10.93 -3.13
C ILE A 50 -8.39 9.51 -3.20
N LEU A 51 -7.91 8.63 -2.33
CA LEU A 51 -8.52 7.32 -2.10
C LEU A 51 -9.37 7.37 -0.84
N VAL A 52 -10.61 6.94 -0.91
CA VAL A 52 -11.48 6.74 0.25
C VAL A 52 -11.78 5.25 0.37
N GLN A 53 -11.53 4.69 1.54
CA GLN A 53 -11.82 3.30 1.86
C GLN A 53 -12.81 3.24 3.02
N SER A 54 -13.92 2.52 2.85
CA SER A 54 -14.91 2.34 3.91
C SER A 54 -15.71 1.07 3.67
N GLY A 55 -15.93 0.27 4.70
CA GLY A 55 -16.78 -0.92 4.61
C GLY A 55 -16.34 -1.97 3.60
N GLY A 56 -15.07 -1.95 3.19
CA GLY A 56 -14.53 -2.82 2.15
C GLY A 56 -14.66 -2.28 0.73
N GLU A 57 -15.25 -1.10 0.56
CA GLU A 57 -15.35 -0.41 -0.73
C GLU A 57 -14.26 0.66 -0.88
N ASN A 58 -13.88 0.93 -2.12
CA ASN A 58 -12.86 1.88 -2.51
C ASN A 58 -13.42 2.92 -3.49
N LEU A 59 -13.24 4.20 -3.17
CA LEU A 59 -13.55 5.29 -4.06
C LEU A 59 -12.27 6.04 -4.42
N LEU A 60 -11.99 6.20 -5.69
CA LEU A 60 -10.90 7.03 -6.18
C LEU A 60 -11.48 8.32 -6.77
N TYR A 61 -11.14 9.45 -6.17
CA TYR A 61 -11.53 10.78 -6.61
C TYR A 61 -10.32 11.49 -7.19
N ASP A 62 -10.31 11.74 -8.49
CA ASP A 62 -9.17 12.17 -9.29
C ASP A 62 -7.95 11.20 -9.21
N GLY A 63 -7.03 11.34 -10.09
CA GLY A 63 -5.87 10.45 -10.20
C GLY A 63 -4.55 11.14 -10.43
N GLY A 64 -4.52 12.48 -10.28
CA GLY A 64 -3.33 13.26 -10.59
C GLY A 64 -3.02 13.30 -12.08
N ASN A 65 -1.85 13.82 -12.40
CA ASN A 65 -1.39 13.88 -13.77
C ASN A 65 -0.81 12.53 -14.24
N ARG A 66 -0.67 12.39 -15.56
CA ARG A 66 -0.17 11.15 -16.18
C ARG A 66 1.27 10.82 -15.76
N ALA A 67 2.08 11.82 -15.45
CA ALA A 67 3.47 11.60 -15.04
C ALA A 67 3.57 10.89 -13.68
N HIS A 68 2.58 11.06 -12.79
CA HIS A 68 2.51 10.43 -11.48
C HIS A 68 1.50 9.25 -11.41
N ALA A 69 1.02 8.78 -12.56
CA ALA A 69 0.03 7.70 -12.60
C ALA A 69 0.56 6.38 -12.00
N ASP A 70 1.86 6.10 -12.14
CA ASP A 70 2.48 4.89 -11.57
C ASP A 70 2.54 4.96 -10.04
N GLU A 71 2.79 6.12 -9.47
CA GLU A 71 2.79 6.36 -8.02
C GLU A 71 1.39 6.16 -7.44
N VAL A 72 0.35 6.66 -8.12
CA VAL A 72 -1.04 6.44 -7.70
C VAL A 72 -1.36 4.95 -7.72
N VAL A 73 -1.08 4.25 -8.83
CA VAL A 73 -1.31 2.79 -8.94
C VAL A 73 -0.57 2.03 -7.84
N GLN A 74 0.70 2.37 -7.59
CA GLN A 74 1.48 1.71 -6.55
C GLN A 74 0.92 1.99 -5.16
N TYR A 75 0.46 3.22 -4.90
CA TYR A 75 -0.17 3.59 -3.65
C TYR A 75 -1.44 2.76 -3.40
N LEU A 76 -2.34 2.67 -4.40
CA LEU A 76 -3.56 1.86 -4.30
C LEU A 76 -3.24 0.38 -4.03
N LYS A 77 -2.25 -0.20 -4.70
CA LYS A 77 -1.80 -1.57 -4.45
C LYS A 77 -1.28 -1.77 -3.04
N ASN A 78 -0.53 -0.80 -2.51
CA ASN A 78 -0.03 -0.83 -1.13
C ASN A 78 -1.17 -0.75 -0.11
N GLN A 79 -2.28 -0.11 -0.46
CA GLN A 79 -3.51 -0.06 0.33
C GLN A 79 -4.42 -1.27 0.08
N GLN A 80 -3.93 -2.31 -0.62
CA GLN A 80 -4.65 -3.56 -0.91
C GLN A 80 -5.94 -3.35 -1.73
N VAL A 81 -5.99 -2.31 -2.56
CA VAL A 81 -7.08 -2.08 -3.49
C VAL A 81 -6.96 -3.11 -4.62
N GLU A 82 -7.99 -3.91 -4.81
CA GLU A 82 -8.16 -4.84 -5.93
C GLU A 82 -9.22 -4.31 -6.90
N THR A 83 -10.31 -3.79 -6.36
CA THR A 83 -11.43 -3.21 -7.09
C THR A 83 -11.64 -1.76 -6.68
N ILE A 84 -11.90 -0.88 -7.63
CA ILE A 84 -12.34 0.50 -7.40
C ILE A 84 -13.85 0.53 -7.63
N ASN A 85 -14.63 0.62 -6.55
CA ASN A 85 -16.09 0.60 -6.63
C ASN A 85 -16.66 1.90 -7.20
N TYR A 86 -15.97 3.02 -6.95
CA TYR A 86 -16.37 4.32 -7.47
C TYR A 86 -15.13 5.06 -7.98
N MET A 87 -15.17 5.50 -9.23
CA MET A 87 -14.12 6.34 -9.81
C MET A 87 -14.76 7.65 -10.29
N ILE A 88 -14.26 8.77 -9.78
CA ILE A 88 -14.80 10.10 -10.03
C ILE A 88 -13.70 11.00 -10.54
N SER A 89 -13.93 11.71 -11.64
CA SER A 89 -13.12 12.84 -12.06
C SER A 89 -13.85 14.13 -11.77
N SER A 90 -13.21 15.06 -11.08
CA SER A 90 -13.77 16.37 -10.76
C SER A 90 -13.97 17.22 -12.01
N HIS A 91 -13.02 17.13 -12.95
CA HIS A 91 -13.02 17.81 -14.24
C HIS A 91 -12.03 17.18 -15.21
N TYR A 92 -11.88 17.73 -16.42
CA TYR A 92 -11.14 17.11 -17.52
C TYR A 92 -9.65 17.50 -17.58
N ASP A 93 -9.18 18.34 -16.66
CA ASP A 93 -7.78 18.77 -16.68
C ASP A 93 -6.85 17.61 -16.40
N GLU A 94 -5.71 17.61 -17.06
CA GLU A 94 -4.78 16.47 -17.09
C GLU A 94 -4.25 16.12 -15.70
N ASP A 95 -4.05 17.12 -14.83
CA ASP A 95 -3.57 16.96 -13.46
C ASP A 95 -4.63 16.39 -12.48
N HIS A 96 -5.81 16.06 -12.97
CA HIS A 96 -6.90 15.38 -12.26
C HIS A 96 -7.30 14.08 -12.94
N LEU A 97 -7.50 14.11 -14.27
CA LEU A 97 -7.96 12.97 -15.05
C LEU A 97 -6.82 12.04 -15.47
N GLY A 98 -5.60 12.56 -15.66
CA GLY A 98 -4.53 11.86 -16.35
C GLY A 98 -4.16 10.52 -15.74
N GLY A 99 -4.07 10.44 -14.42
CA GLY A 99 -3.77 9.20 -13.69
C GLY A 99 -4.91 8.21 -13.63
N LEU A 100 -6.19 8.65 -13.73
CA LEU A 100 -7.34 7.75 -13.74
C LEU A 100 -7.32 6.79 -14.93
N VAL A 101 -6.81 7.22 -16.08
CA VAL A 101 -6.69 6.36 -17.26
C VAL A 101 -5.84 5.12 -16.95
N LYS A 102 -4.72 5.29 -16.25
CA LYS A 102 -3.88 4.15 -15.85
C LYS A 102 -4.55 3.27 -14.80
N CYS A 103 -5.32 3.86 -13.90
CA CYS A 103 -6.08 3.11 -12.91
C CYS A 103 -7.16 2.23 -13.59
N LEU A 104 -7.85 2.74 -14.62
CA LEU A 104 -8.80 1.97 -15.43
C LEU A 104 -8.16 0.77 -16.12
N ASP A 105 -6.90 0.90 -16.56
CA ASP A 105 -6.15 -0.18 -17.21
C ASP A 105 -5.59 -1.21 -16.22
N THR A 106 -5.56 -0.87 -14.92
CA THR A 106 -4.85 -1.66 -13.91
C THR A 106 -5.77 -2.37 -12.92
N PHE A 107 -6.89 -1.75 -12.57
CA PHE A 107 -7.84 -2.23 -11.56
C PHE A 107 -9.17 -2.59 -12.21
N GLU A 108 -9.91 -3.49 -11.57
CA GLU A 108 -11.33 -3.65 -11.86
C GLU A 108 -12.09 -2.41 -11.35
N VAL A 109 -12.94 -1.82 -12.20
CA VAL A 109 -13.76 -0.66 -11.86
C VAL A 109 -15.23 -1.02 -12.07
N GLU A 110 -16.07 -0.83 -11.04
CA GLU A 110 -17.50 -1.13 -11.04
C GLU A 110 -18.36 0.06 -11.44
#